data_b524ac2a56114d57f801d2162d8479af
#
_entry.id   b524ac2a56114d57f801d2162d8479af
#
_cell.length_a   1.000
_cell.length_b   1.000
_cell.length_c   1.000
_cell.angle_alpha   90.00
_cell.angle_beta   90.00
_cell.angle_gamma   90.00
#
_symmetry.space_group_name_H-M   'P 1'
#
loop_
_entity.id
_entity.type
_entity.pdbx_description
1 polymer ?
#
loop_
_entity_poly.entity_id
_entity_poly.type
_entity_poly.pdbx_seq_one_letter_code
_entity_poly.pdbx_strand_id
1 'polypeptide(L)'
;MRKFISWNIDSLNAALTSASPRAQLSRDVLNTLKNEDADIIAIQETKLPSAGPSKKHLEALEEYFPGYHVEWVSSEPPARKGYAGTMILFKEGMKIEKEVPRIGAPDTMDDEGRLLVLETDDFYFVNVYTPNAGDGLKRLPERQEWDKCYADYLAQLDLKKPVIACGDFNVAHKEIDLAHPANNHMSAGFTDEEREGLTNLLSKGFVDTFRYVHGDIKDVYSWWGQRIKTSKINNSGWRIDYFLVSDRIKDRVKRSEMIDSGPRQDHTPILLEIEI
;
A
#
# COMPACT_ATOMS: atom_id res chain seq x y z
N MET A 1 7.54 -18.57 -9.66
CA MET A 1 7.68 -17.11 -9.71
C MET A 1 6.30 -16.49 -9.59
N ARG A 2 6.10 -15.57 -8.64
CA ARG A 2 4.87 -14.80 -8.48
C ARG A 2 5.19 -13.31 -8.65
N LYS A 3 4.26 -12.57 -9.23
CA LYS A 3 4.35 -11.12 -9.44
C LYS A 3 3.23 -10.42 -8.69
N PHE A 4 3.59 -9.44 -7.87
CA PHE A 4 2.66 -8.67 -7.06
C PHE A 4 2.82 -7.18 -7.34
N ILE A 5 1.71 -6.45 -7.32
CA ILE A 5 1.67 -4.99 -7.45
C ILE A 5 0.92 -4.41 -6.27
N SER A 6 1.38 -3.26 -5.77
CA SER A 6 0.68 -2.46 -4.78
C SER A 6 0.60 -1.00 -5.23
N TRP A 7 -0.56 -0.38 -5.06
CA TRP A 7 -0.78 1.01 -5.47
C TRP A 7 -1.83 1.73 -4.63
N ASN A 8 -1.43 2.84 -4.02
CA ASN A 8 -2.38 3.81 -3.50
C ASN A 8 -2.91 4.66 -4.67
N ILE A 9 -4.16 4.41 -5.07
CA ILE A 9 -4.80 5.08 -6.21
C ILE A 9 -5.39 6.45 -5.85
N ASP A 10 -5.38 6.84 -4.58
CA ASP A 10 -6.02 8.03 -4.01
C ASP A 10 -7.56 8.03 -4.08
N SER A 11 -8.16 7.48 -5.11
CA SER A 11 -9.59 7.14 -5.14
C SER A 11 -9.90 6.21 -6.31
N LEU A 12 -10.07 4.91 -6.03
CA LEU A 12 -10.56 3.96 -7.03
C LEU A 12 -11.96 4.35 -7.50
N ASN A 13 -12.82 4.77 -6.57
CA ASN A 13 -14.16 5.24 -6.91
C ASN A 13 -14.12 6.36 -7.96
N ALA A 14 -13.32 7.40 -7.74
CA ALA A 14 -13.19 8.50 -8.70
C ALA A 14 -12.52 8.05 -10.02
N ALA A 15 -11.51 7.20 -9.96
CA ALA A 15 -10.82 6.67 -11.14
C ALA A 15 -11.78 5.96 -12.10
N LEU A 16 -12.71 5.15 -11.55
CA LEU A 16 -13.66 4.37 -12.34
C LEU A 16 -14.95 5.11 -12.72
N THR A 17 -15.32 6.20 -12.01
CA THR A 17 -16.63 6.84 -12.20
C THR A 17 -16.56 8.30 -12.66
N SER A 18 -15.42 8.97 -12.50
CA SER A 18 -15.26 10.39 -12.84
C SER A 18 -14.68 10.60 -14.23
N ALA A 19 -15.12 11.65 -14.91
CA ALA A 19 -14.55 12.13 -16.18
C ALA A 19 -13.43 13.17 -15.99
N SER A 20 -12.96 13.39 -14.74
CA SER A 20 -11.92 14.39 -14.47
C SER A 20 -10.57 14.02 -15.12
N PRO A 21 -9.72 15.00 -15.45
CA PRO A 21 -8.37 14.73 -15.98
C PRO A 21 -7.54 13.84 -15.04
N ARG A 22 -7.68 14.01 -13.72
CA ARG A 22 -6.98 13.16 -12.74
C ARG A 22 -7.45 11.71 -12.80
N ALA A 23 -8.76 11.48 -12.92
CA ALA A 23 -9.30 10.13 -13.08
C ALA A 23 -8.80 9.49 -14.38
N GLN A 24 -8.66 10.25 -15.47
CA GLN A 24 -8.07 9.75 -16.71
C GLN A 24 -6.62 9.30 -16.50
N LEU A 25 -5.78 10.09 -15.84
CA LEU A 25 -4.41 9.69 -15.52
C LEU A 25 -4.37 8.43 -14.65
N SER A 26 -5.32 8.26 -13.72
CA SER A 26 -5.42 7.01 -12.95
C SER A 26 -5.79 5.81 -13.82
N ARG A 27 -6.69 5.97 -14.79
CA ARG A 27 -7.02 4.93 -15.78
C ARG A 27 -5.85 4.58 -16.68
N ASP A 28 -5.03 5.54 -17.06
CA ASP A 28 -3.80 5.30 -17.84
C ASP A 28 -2.83 4.42 -17.05
N VAL A 29 -2.70 4.63 -15.73
CA VAL A 29 -1.92 3.75 -14.85
C VAL A 29 -2.55 2.36 -14.76
N LEU A 30 -3.89 2.23 -14.62
CA LEU A 30 -4.56 0.92 -14.64
C LEU A 30 -4.25 0.14 -15.93
N ASN A 31 -4.19 0.81 -17.08
CA ASN A 31 -3.78 0.18 -18.35
C ASN A 31 -2.31 -0.29 -18.30
N THR A 32 -1.43 0.46 -17.64
CA THR A 32 -0.04 0.01 -17.43
C THR A 32 -0.01 -1.25 -16.57
N LEU A 33 -0.76 -1.28 -15.47
CA LEU A 33 -0.83 -2.43 -14.58
C LEU A 33 -1.43 -3.67 -15.25
N LYS A 34 -2.39 -3.51 -16.15
CA LYS A 34 -2.94 -4.59 -16.97
C LYS A 34 -1.84 -5.33 -17.75
N ASN A 35 -0.88 -4.59 -18.31
CA ASN A 35 0.20 -5.15 -19.11
C ASN A 35 1.25 -5.89 -18.25
N GLU A 36 1.30 -5.63 -16.95
CA GLU A 36 2.20 -6.32 -16.03
C GLU A 36 1.77 -7.77 -15.75
N ASP A 37 0.52 -8.11 -15.98
CA ASP A 37 -0.03 -9.46 -15.76
C ASP A 37 0.32 -10.04 -14.37
N ALA A 38 0.13 -9.25 -13.32
CA ALA A 38 0.48 -9.63 -11.95
C ALA A 38 -0.45 -10.72 -11.41
N ASP A 39 0.05 -11.59 -10.53
CA ASP A 39 -0.79 -12.61 -9.86
C ASP A 39 -1.76 -11.98 -8.85
N ILE A 40 -1.28 -10.94 -8.13
CA ILE A 40 -2.07 -10.18 -7.15
C ILE A 40 -1.79 -8.68 -7.32
N ILE A 41 -2.87 -7.88 -7.24
CA ILE A 41 -2.80 -6.41 -7.26
C ILE A 41 -3.51 -5.88 -6.00
N ALA A 42 -2.77 -5.19 -5.15
CA ALA A 42 -3.26 -4.54 -3.94
C ALA A 42 -3.50 -3.06 -4.20
N ILE A 43 -4.67 -2.55 -3.81
CA ILE A 43 -5.06 -1.15 -4.00
C ILE A 43 -5.42 -0.56 -2.65
N GLN A 44 -4.90 0.64 -2.36
CA GLN A 44 -5.22 1.43 -1.18
C GLN A 44 -5.98 2.68 -1.58
N GLU A 45 -6.71 3.27 -0.64
CA GLU A 45 -7.60 4.43 -0.82
C GLU A 45 -8.67 4.21 -1.89
N THR A 46 -9.40 3.11 -1.77
CA THR A 46 -10.50 2.83 -2.71
C THR A 46 -11.61 3.87 -2.63
N LYS A 47 -11.85 4.43 -1.44
CA LYS A 47 -12.90 5.43 -1.15
C LYS A 47 -14.27 5.01 -1.66
N LEU A 48 -14.53 3.70 -1.62
CA LEU A 48 -15.81 3.11 -1.97
C LEU A 48 -16.84 3.31 -0.85
N PRO A 49 -18.15 3.23 -1.17
CA PRO A 49 -19.19 3.17 -0.15
C PRO A 49 -18.98 1.98 0.81
N SER A 50 -19.57 2.03 2.00
CA SER A 50 -19.51 0.91 2.96
C SER A 50 -20.06 -0.40 2.39
N ALA A 51 -21.00 -0.34 1.45
CA ALA A 51 -21.50 -1.50 0.71
C ALA A 51 -20.50 -2.07 -0.32
N GLY A 52 -19.35 -1.42 -0.50
CA GLY A 52 -18.30 -1.84 -1.42
C GLY A 52 -18.52 -1.43 -2.88
N PRO A 53 -17.87 -2.14 -3.81
CA PRO A 53 -17.96 -1.84 -5.24
C PRO A 53 -19.36 -2.13 -5.77
N SER A 54 -19.93 -1.19 -6.51
CA SER A 54 -21.17 -1.39 -7.27
C SER A 54 -20.90 -2.28 -8.49
N LYS A 55 -21.98 -2.79 -9.10
CA LYS A 55 -21.89 -3.53 -10.38
C LYS A 55 -21.07 -2.78 -11.43
N LYS A 56 -21.25 -1.47 -11.56
CA LYS A 56 -20.49 -0.62 -12.49
C LYS A 56 -18.99 -0.60 -12.18
N HIS A 57 -18.61 -0.60 -10.89
CA HIS A 57 -17.20 -0.68 -10.51
C HIS A 57 -16.59 -2.04 -10.91
N LEU A 58 -17.33 -3.13 -10.66
CA LEU A 58 -16.86 -4.49 -10.99
C LEU A 58 -16.75 -4.70 -12.49
N GLU A 59 -17.72 -4.23 -13.29
CA GLU A 59 -17.66 -4.24 -14.75
C GLU A 59 -16.45 -3.48 -15.28
N ALA A 60 -16.17 -2.29 -14.74
CA ALA A 60 -15.00 -1.52 -15.13
C ALA A 60 -13.69 -2.20 -14.75
N LEU A 61 -13.61 -2.82 -13.56
CA LEU A 61 -12.43 -3.58 -13.14
C LEU A 61 -12.20 -4.82 -14.03
N GLU A 62 -13.26 -5.51 -14.46
CA GLU A 62 -13.16 -6.64 -15.38
C GLU A 62 -12.60 -6.24 -16.75
N GLU A 63 -12.85 -5.01 -17.23
CA GLU A 63 -12.24 -4.50 -18.48
C GLU A 63 -10.71 -4.35 -18.36
N TYR A 64 -10.22 -3.94 -17.18
CA TYR A 64 -8.77 -3.84 -16.92
C TYR A 64 -8.14 -5.18 -16.57
N PHE A 65 -8.80 -5.99 -15.76
CA PHE A 65 -8.28 -7.21 -15.16
C PHE A 65 -9.23 -8.40 -15.37
N PRO A 66 -9.42 -8.85 -16.63
CA PRO A 66 -10.31 -9.95 -16.93
C PRO A 66 -9.81 -11.23 -16.26
N GLY A 67 -10.75 -11.96 -15.62
CA GLY A 67 -10.43 -13.21 -14.93
C GLY A 67 -9.76 -13.01 -13.56
N TYR A 68 -9.89 -11.82 -12.96
CA TYR A 68 -9.46 -11.59 -11.58
C TYR A 68 -10.67 -11.64 -10.64
N HIS A 69 -10.48 -12.28 -9.50
CA HIS A 69 -11.37 -12.13 -8.35
C HIS A 69 -11.07 -10.83 -7.61
N VAL A 70 -12.09 -10.24 -7.00
CA VAL A 70 -11.99 -8.97 -6.27
C VAL A 70 -12.43 -9.17 -4.84
N GLU A 71 -11.52 -8.92 -3.90
CA GLU A 71 -11.81 -8.83 -2.47
C GLU A 71 -11.56 -7.41 -1.98
N TRP A 72 -12.38 -6.94 -1.05
CA TRP A 72 -12.35 -5.57 -0.58
C TRP A 72 -12.80 -5.43 0.87
N VAL A 73 -12.40 -4.33 1.47
CA VAL A 73 -12.95 -3.80 2.72
C VAL A 73 -13.06 -2.29 2.60
N SER A 74 -14.22 -1.76 2.95
CA SER A 74 -14.49 -0.31 2.96
C SER A 74 -14.61 0.21 4.38
N SER A 75 -14.45 1.52 4.53
CA SER A 75 -14.76 2.19 5.79
C SER A 75 -16.25 2.08 6.10
N GLU A 76 -16.57 1.71 7.36
CA GLU A 76 -17.92 1.54 7.86
C GLU A 76 -18.13 2.27 9.20
N PRO A 77 -19.38 2.57 9.59
CA PRO A 77 -19.64 3.22 10.86
C PRO A 77 -19.05 2.41 12.07
N PRO A 78 -18.44 3.08 13.07
CA PRO A 78 -18.46 4.53 13.32
C PRO A 78 -17.47 5.37 12.49
N ALA A 79 -16.61 4.75 11.69
CA ALA A 79 -15.67 5.48 10.85
C ALA A 79 -16.37 6.27 9.72
N ARG A 80 -15.63 7.22 9.14
CA ARG A 80 -16.12 8.09 8.08
C ARG A 80 -16.41 7.30 6.80
N LYS A 81 -17.59 7.45 6.23
CA LYS A 81 -17.98 6.84 4.96
C LYS A 81 -17.18 7.40 3.76
N GLY A 82 -16.90 6.55 2.77
CA GLY A 82 -16.19 6.95 1.55
C GLY A 82 -14.77 7.45 1.81
N TYR A 83 -14.10 6.87 2.79
CA TYR A 83 -12.77 7.20 3.25
C TYR A 83 -11.90 5.93 3.30
N ALA A 84 -10.60 6.06 3.15
CA ALA A 84 -9.68 4.93 3.17
C ALA A 84 -10.14 3.75 2.30
N GLY A 85 -10.23 2.54 2.84
CA GLY A 85 -10.62 1.34 2.13
C GLY A 85 -9.48 0.70 1.34
N THR A 86 -9.45 -0.64 1.33
CA THR A 86 -8.46 -1.43 0.60
C THR A 86 -9.13 -2.50 -0.26
N MET A 87 -8.46 -2.90 -1.34
CA MET A 87 -8.93 -3.90 -2.28
C MET A 87 -7.76 -4.77 -2.73
N ILE A 88 -8.02 -6.03 -3.01
CA ILE A 88 -7.07 -6.93 -3.64
C ILE A 88 -7.75 -7.62 -4.81
N LEU A 89 -7.10 -7.58 -5.97
CA LEU A 89 -7.46 -8.36 -7.15
C LEU A 89 -6.45 -9.51 -7.28
N PHE A 90 -6.92 -10.71 -7.60
CA PHE A 90 -6.05 -11.88 -7.78
C PHE A 90 -6.58 -12.79 -8.88
N LYS A 91 -5.67 -13.44 -9.61
CA LYS A 91 -6.01 -14.32 -10.73
C LYS A 91 -6.84 -15.52 -10.28
N GLU A 92 -7.77 -15.93 -11.13
CA GLU A 92 -8.52 -17.18 -10.94
C GLU A 92 -7.59 -18.38 -10.73
N GLY A 93 -8.08 -19.38 -9.98
CA GLY A 93 -7.35 -20.62 -9.70
C GLY A 93 -6.43 -20.56 -8.48
N MET A 94 -6.29 -19.40 -7.84
CA MET A 94 -5.63 -19.31 -6.53
C MET A 94 -6.63 -19.71 -5.44
N LYS A 95 -6.25 -20.67 -4.60
CA LYS A 95 -7.01 -21.00 -3.39
C LYS A 95 -6.70 -19.96 -2.33
N ILE A 96 -7.70 -19.17 -1.96
CA ILE A 96 -7.55 -18.02 -1.09
C ILE A 96 -8.68 -17.98 -0.06
N GLU A 97 -8.31 -17.68 1.18
CA GLU A 97 -9.23 -17.29 2.24
C GLU A 97 -9.02 -15.82 2.58
N LYS A 98 -10.12 -15.05 2.58
CA LYS A 98 -10.11 -13.63 2.93
C LYS A 98 -10.21 -13.45 4.44
N GLU A 99 -9.40 -12.58 4.99
CA GLU A 99 -9.50 -12.10 6.36
C GLU A 99 -9.53 -10.57 6.40
N VAL A 100 -10.41 -10.01 7.21
CA VAL A 100 -10.45 -8.59 7.58
C VAL A 100 -10.18 -8.51 9.08
N PRO A 101 -8.91 -8.41 9.48
CA PRO A 101 -8.55 -8.48 10.89
C PRO A 101 -8.89 -7.19 11.63
N ARG A 102 -9.26 -7.34 12.89
CA ARG A 102 -9.24 -6.26 13.87
C ARG A 102 -8.00 -6.43 14.72
N ILE A 103 -7.09 -5.48 14.63
CA ILE A 103 -5.78 -5.57 15.30
C ILE A 103 -5.75 -4.87 16.64
N GLY A 104 -6.89 -4.34 17.10
CA GLY A 104 -6.99 -3.52 18.30
C GLY A 104 -6.44 -2.10 18.09
N ALA A 105 -6.55 -1.61 16.86
CA ALA A 105 -6.12 -0.27 16.50
C ALA A 105 -6.93 0.82 17.22
N PRO A 106 -6.31 1.96 17.54
CA PRO A 106 -6.99 3.02 18.28
C PRO A 106 -8.07 3.72 17.44
N ASP A 107 -8.97 4.43 18.15
CA ASP A 107 -10.06 5.22 17.56
C ASP A 107 -10.95 4.37 16.63
N THR A 108 -11.17 4.82 15.39
CA THR A 108 -11.98 4.12 14.38
C THR A 108 -11.14 3.35 13.37
N MET A 109 -9.84 3.20 13.59
CA MET A 109 -8.90 2.70 12.57
C MET A 109 -9.19 1.26 12.13
N ASP A 110 -9.69 0.39 13.03
CA ASP A 110 -10.13 -0.96 12.68
C ASP A 110 -11.41 -0.97 11.80
N ASP A 111 -12.17 0.13 11.78
CA ASP A 111 -13.41 0.27 11.00
C ASP A 111 -13.20 1.08 9.70
N GLU A 112 -11.98 1.55 9.44
CA GLU A 112 -11.66 2.38 8.27
C GLU A 112 -11.32 1.56 7.00
N GLY A 113 -11.34 0.24 7.07
CA GLY A 113 -11.03 -0.64 5.94
C GLY A 113 -9.57 -0.56 5.50
N ARG A 114 -8.64 -0.37 6.46
CA ARG A 114 -7.21 -0.16 6.21
C ARG A 114 -6.41 -1.42 5.99
N LEU A 115 -6.95 -2.57 6.36
CA LEU A 115 -6.23 -3.84 6.37
C LEU A 115 -7.08 -4.94 5.75
N LEU A 116 -6.52 -5.59 4.73
CA LEU A 116 -7.12 -6.73 4.05
C LEU A 116 -6.07 -7.82 3.86
N VAL A 117 -6.38 -9.02 4.26
CA VAL A 117 -5.46 -10.17 4.22
C VAL A 117 -6.03 -11.26 3.35
N LEU A 118 -5.19 -11.86 2.53
CA LEU A 118 -5.45 -13.09 1.82
C LEU A 118 -4.54 -14.19 2.37
N GLU A 119 -5.13 -15.25 2.89
CA GLU A 119 -4.40 -16.47 3.23
C GLU A 119 -4.37 -17.40 2.04
N THR A 120 -3.17 -17.81 1.63
CA THR A 120 -2.95 -18.87 0.64
C THR A 120 -2.45 -20.13 1.34
N ASP A 121 -2.25 -21.21 0.58
CA ASP A 121 -1.66 -22.43 1.16
C ASP A 121 -0.21 -22.18 1.64
N ASP A 122 0.55 -21.25 0.99
CA ASP A 122 1.99 -21.06 1.19
C ASP A 122 2.38 -19.80 1.95
N PHE A 123 1.56 -18.72 1.91
CA PHE A 123 1.88 -17.43 2.49
C PHE A 123 0.63 -16.61 2.84
N TYR A 124 0.81 -15.60 3.69
CA TYR A 124 -0.16 -14.50 3.86
C TYR A 124 0.22 -13.34 2.97
N PHE A 125 -0.77 -12.79 2.24
CA PHE A 125 -0.64 -11.54 1.50
C PHE A 125 -1.42 -10.44 2.22
N VAL A 126 -0.74 -9.40 2.66
CA VAL A 126 -1.30 -8.33 3.51
C VAL A 126 -1.27 -7.01 2.77
N ASN A 127 -2.44 -6.44 2.52
CA ASN A 127 -2.61 -5.10 1.95
C ASN A 127 -2.93 -4.11 3.06
N VAL A 128 -2.09 -3.09 3.24
CA VAL A 128 -2.25 -2.08 4.30
C VAL A 128 -2.31 -0.67 3.74
N TYR A 129 -3.18 0.15 4.31
CA TYR A 129 -3.19 1.60 4.21
C TYR A 129 -3.00 2.20 5.60
N THR A 130 -1.76 2.48 5.96
CA THR A 130 -1.39 2.99 7.28
C THR A 130 -1.95 4.41 7.49
N PRO A 131 -2.52 4.73 8.66
CA PRO A 131 -3.03 6.06 8.93
C PRO A 131 -1.91 7.10 8.92
N ASN A 132 -2.17 8.26 8.33
CA ASN A 132 -1.27 9.40 8.38
C ASN A 132 -1.37 10.12 9.73
N ALA A 133 -0.26 10.64 10.26
CA ALA A 133 -0.23 11.40 11.52
C ALA A 133 -0.99 12.73 11.49
N GLY A 134 -1.38 13.18 10.28
CA GLY A 134 -2.24 14.34 10.06
C GLY A 134 -1.53 15.69 10.17
N ASP A 135 -2.23 16.73 9.76
CA ASP A 135 -1.73 18.11 9.83
C ASP A 135 -1.41 18.48 11.29
N GLY A 136 -0.20 19.01 11.51
CA GLY A 136 0.28 19.38 12.84
C GLY A 136 0.46 18.18 13.78
N LEU A 137 0.61 16.97 13.22
CA LEU A 137 0.86 15.72 13.96
C LEU A 137 -0.23 15.36 14.99
N LYS A 138 -1.45 15.80 14.74
CA LYS A 138 -2.59 15.63 15.67
C LYS A 138 -2.92 14.17 15.98
N ARG A 139 -2.60 13.26 15.07
CA ARG A 139 -2.86 11.82 15.20
C ARG A 139 -1.57 11.01 15.42
N LEU A 140 -0.46 11.65 15.76
CA LEU A 140 0.81 10.95 15.97
C LEU A 140 0.74 9.92 17.11
N PRO A 141 0.10 10.19 18.27
CA PRO A 141 -0.05 9.16 19.32
C PRO A 141 -0.82 7.93 18.83
N GLU A 142 -1.96 8.12 18.15
CA GLU A 142 -2.75 7.04 17.59
C GLU A 142 -2.00 6.30 16.48
N ARG A 143 -1.19 7.02 15.69
CA ARG A 143 -0.32 6.40 14.68
C ARG A 143 0.72 5.49 15.32
N GLN A 144 1.36 5.88 16.42
CA GLN A 144 2.32 5.05 17.13
C GLN A 144 1.66 3.77 17.69
N GLU A 145 0.44 3.89 18.21
CA GLU A 145 -0.32 2.72 18.67
C GLU A 145 -0.70 1.80 17.52
N TRP A 146 -1.16 2.35 16.39
CA TRP A 146 -1.38 1.59 15.15
C TRP A 146 -0.12 0.83 14.73
N ASP A 147 1.03 1.50 14.65
CA ASP A 147 2.29 0.89 14.20
C ASP A 147 2.67 -0.31 15.08
N LYS A 148 2.45 -0.22 16.38
CA LYS A 148 2.68 -1.32 17.32
C LYS A 148 1.71 -2.48 17.07
N CYS A 149 0.39 -2.20 17.00
CA CYS A 149 -0.62 -3.22 16.76
C CYS A 149 -0.39 -3.96 15.44
N TYR A 150 -0.05 -3.21 14.38
CA TYR A 150 0.23 -3.78 13.07
C TYR A 150 1.49 -4.65 13.07
N ALA A 151 2.58 -4.20 13.68
CA ALA A 151 3.81 -4.97 13.81
C ALA A 151 3.60 -6.28 14.59
N ASP A 152 2.84 -6.25 15.67
CA ASP A 152 2.50 -7.43 16.47
C ASP A 152 1.63 -8.40 15.67
N TYR A 153 0.66 -7.89 14.90
CA TYR A 153 -0.19 -8.70 14.04
C TYR A 153 0.62 -9.41 12.94
N LEU A 154 1.49 -8.71 12.21
CA LEU A 154 2.34 -9.34 11.19
C LEU A 154 3.27 -10.41 11.78
N ALA A 155 3.84 -10.15 12.96
CA ALA A 155 4.67 -11.13 13.64
C ALA A 155 3.89 -12.41 14.02
N GLN A 156 2.62 -12.28 14.42
CA GLN A 156 1.76 -13.45 14.68
C GLN A 156 1.43 -14.25 13.42
N LEU A 157 1.20 -13.58 12.29
CA LEU A 157 1.02 -14.26 11.01
C LEU A 157 2.29 -15.03 10.60
N ASP A 158 3.46 -14.39 10.77
CA ASP A 158 4.75 -14.98 10.40
C ASP A 158 5.09 -16.23 11.19
N LEU A 159 4.58 -16.42 12.40
CA LEU A 159 4.72 -17.66 13.16
C LEU A 159 4.06 -18.87 12.45
N LYS A 160 3.06 -18.63 11.61
CA LYS A 160 2.30 -19.68 10.92
C LYS A 160 2.81 -19.94 9.51
N LYS A 161 2.88 -18.88 8.69
CA LYS A 161 3.32 -18.91 7.29
C LYS A 161 4.13 -17.65 6.96
N PRO A 162 4.99 -17.67 5.93
CA PRO A 162 5.63 -16.46 5.45
C PRO A 162 4.62 -15.37 5.11
N VAL A 163 4.98 -14.12 5.36
CA VAL A 163 4.16 -12.95 5.10
C VAL A 163 4.77 -12.13 3.97
N ILE A 164 3.92 -11.68 3.05
CA ILE A 164 4.21 -10.64 2.06
C ILE A 164 3.26 -9.49 2.36
N ALA A 165 3.76 -8.40 2.93
CA ALA A 165 2.98 -7.22 3.26
C ALA A 165 3.30 -6.09 2.29
N CYS A 166 2.29 -5.37 1.83
CA CYS A 166 2.46 -4.24 0.93
C CYS A 166 1.45 -3.14 1.20
N GLY A 167 1.75 -1.96 0.72
CA GLY A 167 0.83 -0.83 0.76
C GLY A 167 1.52 0.50 0.97
N ASP A 168 0.68 1.47 1.31
CA ASP A 168 1.12 2.80 1.74
C ASP A 168 1.34 2.78 3.26
N PHE A 169 2.59 2.86 3.67
CA PHE A 169 2.99 2.88 5.08
C PHE A 169 3.02 4.29 5.67
N ASN A 170 2.79 5.31 4.84
CA ASN A 170 2.80 6.71 5.26
C ASN A 170 4.04 7.10 6.09
N VAL A 171 5.20 6.54 5.76
CA VAL A 171 6.48 6.87 6.38
C VAL A 171 7.65 6.67 5.42
N ALA A 172 8.53 7.67 5.32
CA ALA A 172 9.87 7.52 4.76
C ALA A 172 10.80 7.03 5.89
N HIS A 173 11.39 5.83 5.73
CA HIS A 173 12.12 5.18 6.83
C HIS A 173 13.40 5.93 7.20
N LYS A 174 14.23 6.24 6.20
CA LYS A 174 15.54 6.88 6.38
C LYS A 174 15.64 8.18 5.59
N GLU A 175 16.64 8.98 5.86
CA GLU A 175 16.89 10.23 5.11
C GLU A 175 17.05 10.01 3.60
N ILE A 176 17.54 8.86 3.19
CA ILE A 176 17.66 8.48 1.78
C ILE A 176 16.29 8.24 1.09
N ASP A 177 15.22 8.09 1.87
CA ASP A 177 13.88 7.79 1.37
C ASP A 177 13.05 9.02 1.03
N LEU A 178 13.62 10.23 1.12
CA LEU A 178 12.97 11.47 0.68
C LEU A 178 13.98 12.50 0.17
N ALA A 179 13.51 13.37 -0.72
CA ALA A 179 14.35 14.35 -1.43
C ALA A 179 14.96 15.43 -0.51
N HIS A 180 14.24 15.85 0.53
CA HIS A 180 14.64 17.00 1.38
C HIS A 180 14.49 16.66 2.86
N PRO A 181 15.29 15.73 3.42
CA PRO A 181 15.11 15.24 4.79
C PRO A 181 15.24 16.33 5.85
N ALA A 182 16.21 17.24 5.72
CA ALA A 182 16.41 18.32 6.69
C ALA A 182 15.20 19.27 6.79
N ASN A 183 14.49 19.51 5.68
CA ASN A 183 13.34 20.42 5.64
C ASN A 183 12.05 19.73 6.10
N ASN A 184 12.04 18.40 6.18
CA ASN A 184 10.86 17.60 6.48
C ASN A 184 10.96 16.85 7.82
N HIS A 185 12.03 17.05 8.57
CA HIS A 185 12.12 16.50 9.92
C HIS A 185 10.92 16.98 10.75
N MET A 186 10.26 16.06 11.45
CA MET A 186 9.03 16.27 12.20
C MET A 186 7.80 16.66 11.32
N SER A 187 7.84 16.40 10.03
CA SER A 187 6.61 16.36 9.19
C SER A 187 5.94 15.00 9.31
N ALA A 188 4.60 14.95 9.12
CA ALA A 188 3.87 13.69 9.03
C ALA A 188 4.48 12.79 7.94
N GLY A 189 4.79 11.56 8.29
CA GLY A 189 5.51 10.59 7.46
C GLY A 189 7.05 10.65 7.58
N PHE A 190 7.60 11.59 8.38
CA PHE A 190 9.05 11.66 8.66
C PHE A 190 9.35 12.17 10.09
N THR A 191 8.51 11.83 11.05
CA THR A 191 8.81 11.99 12.46
C THR A 191 9.75 10.87 12.94
N ASP A 192 10.47 11.11 14.02
CA ASP A 192 11.32 10.06 14.61
C ASP A 192 10.47 8.87 15.09
N GLU A 193 9.28 9.16 15.61
CA GLU A 193 8.32 8.16 16.09
C GLU A 193 7.80 7.24 14.97
N GLU A 194 7.40 7.80 13.83
CA GLU A 194 6.93 7.01 12.68
C GLU A 194 8.06 6.16 12.08
N ARG A 195 9.25 6.71 11.98
CA ARG A 195 10.46 6.00 11.53
C ARG A 195 10.84 4.86 12.47
N GLU A 196 10.78 5.09 13.78
CA GLU A 196 11.01 4.07 14.80
C GLU A 196 9.92 2.97 14.74
N GLY A 197 8.67 3.32 14.46
CA GLY A 197 7.58 2.37 14.23
C GLY A 197 7.91 1.38 13.10
N LEU A 198 8.43 1.87 11.96
CA LEU A 198 8.85 1.00 10.87
C LEU A 198 10.12 0.19 11.21
N THR A 199 11.09 0.80 11.92
CA THR A 199 12.27 0.09 12.43
C THR A 199 11.87 -1.07 13.34
N ASN A 200 10.92 -0.84 14.25
CA ASN A 200 10.39 -1.88 15.14
C ASN A 200 9.70 -3.00 14.35
N LEU A 201 8.89 -2.67 13.34
CA LEU A 201 8.26 -3.66 12.47
C LEU A 201 9.31 -4.53 11.76
N LEU A 202 10.31 -3.94 11.15
CA LEU A 202 11.38 -4.68 10.48
C LEU A 202 12.16 -5.56 11.47
N SER A 203 12.40 -5.11 12.69
CA SER A 203 13.10 -5.87 13.74
C SER A 203 12.38 -7.16 14.15
N LYS A 204 11.07 -7.26 13.87
CA LYS A 204 10.26 -8.47 14.13
C LYS A 204 10.43 -9.57 13.10
N GLY A 205 11.40 -9.47 12.19
CA GLY A 205 11.72 -10.48 11.21
C GLY A 205 11.20 -10.17 9.80
N PHE A 206 11.09 -8.89 9.44
CA PHE A 206 10.69 -8.43 8.12
C PHE A 206 11.80 -7.65 7.41
N VAL A 207 11.77 -7.68 6.08
CA VAL A 207 12.77 -7.05 5.21
C VAL A 207 12.07 -6.13 4.21
N ASP A 208 12.55 -4.90 4.07
CA ASP A 208 12.21 -3.98 2.99
C ASP A 208 12.83 -4.51 1.69
N THR A 209 12.00 -5.04 0.79
CA THR A 209 12.46 -5.72 -0.43
C THR A 209 13.21 -4.80 -1.37
N PHE A 210 12.82 -3.52 -1.45
CA PHE A 210 13.50 -2.56 -2.29
C PHE A 210 14.94 -2.32 -1.81
N ARG A 211 15.12 -2.10 -0.51
CA ARG A 211 16.47 -1.91 0.07
C ARG A 211 17.29 -3.20 0.05
N TYR A 212 16.64 -4.34 0.17
CA TYR A 212 17.32 -5.63 0.04
C TYR A 212 17.92 -5.84 -1.35
N VAL A 213 17.16 -5.51 -2.41
CA VAL A 213 17.60 -5.71 -3.81
C VAL A 213 18.59 -4.62 -4.26
N HIS A 214 18.34 -3.36 -3.91
CA HIS A 214 19.06 -2.22 -4.49
C HIS A 214 20.07 -1.56 -3.55
N GLY A 215 20.04 -1.89 -2.25
CA GLY A 215 20.86 -1.19 -1.27
C GLY A 215 20.47 0.29 -1.12
N ASP A 216 21.47 1.12 -0.83
CA ASP A 216 21.26 2.55 -0.54
C ASP A 216 21.30 3.43 -1.80
N ILE A 217 20.54 3.09 -2.83
CA ILE A 217 20.35 3.97 -4.00
C ILE A 217 19.48 5.16 -3.62
N LYS A 218 19.82 6.34 -4.17
CA LYS A 218 19.15 7.62 -3.92
C LYS A 218 18.15 7.93 -5.03
N ASP A 219 17.29 8.90 -4.75
CA ASP A 219 16.41 9.55 -5.73
C ASP A 219 15.39 8.62 -6.37
N VAL A 220 15.03 7.53 -5.67
CA VAL A 220 13.95 6.62 -6.04
C VAL A 220 12.82 6.74 -5.03
N TYR A 221 11.68 7.23 -5.50
CA TYR A 221 10.53 7.56 -4.64
C TYR A 221 9.26 6.91 -5.17
N SER A 222 8.26 6.79 -4.30
CA SER A 222 6.94 6.24 -4.63
C SER A 222 5.81 7.28 -4.58
N TRP A 223 6.07 8.45 -4.01
CA TRP A 223 5.08 9.49 -3.80
C TRP A 223 5.63 10.89 -4.02
N TRP A 224 4.80 11.78 -4.60
CA TRP A 224 5.10 13.21 -4.82
C TRP A 224 3.89 14.06 -4.47
N GLY A 225 4.09 15.08 -3.63
CA GLY A 225 3.01 15.94 -3.13
C GLY A 225 2.22 16.61 -4.24
N GLN A 226 0.90 16.52 -4.18
CA GLN A 226 0.00 17.08 -5.20
C GLN A 226 -0.09 18.61 -5.16
N ARG A 227 0.18 19.23 -4.02
CA ARG A 227 0.10 20.69 -3.85
C ARG A 227 1.11 21.45 -4.73
N ILE A 228 2.24 20.83 -5.05
CA ILE A 228 3.28 21.38 -5.91
C ILE A 228 3.27 20.60 -7.22
N LYS A 229 2.71 21.21 -8.28
CA LYS A 229 2.52 20.57 -9.58
C LYS A 229 3.81 20.05 -10.24
N THR A 230 4.95 20.60 -9.86
CA THR A 230 6.27 20.22 -10.38
C THR A 230 7.03 19.25 -9.50
N SER A 231 6.44 18.76 -8.41
CA SER A 231 7.15 17.91 -7.45
C SER A 231 7.69 16.63 -8.09
N LYS A 232 6.91 15.97 -8.95
CA LYS A 232 7.35 14.77 -9.66
C LYS A 232 8.39 15.08 -10.74
N ILE A 233 8.20 16.17 -11.50
CA ILE A 233 9.16 16.60 -12.54
C ILE A 233 10.52 16.92 -11.92
N ASN A 234 10.54 17.55 -10.76
CA ASN A 234 11.75 17.90 -10.01
C ASN A 234 12.25 16.74 -9.12
N ASN A 235 11.57 15.60 -9.15
CA ASN A 235 11.80 14.44 -8.30
C ASN A 235 11.90 14.78 -6.79
N SER A 236 11.07 15.74 -6.34
CA SER A 236 10.95 16.10 -4.91
C SER A 236 9.95 15.13 -4.23
N GLY A 237 10.33 13.87 -4.14
CA GLY A 237 9.46 12.79 -3.72
C GLY A 237 9.87 12.12 -2.41
N TRP A 238 9.05 11.15 -2.01
CA TRP A 238 9.21 10.32 -0.82
C TRP A 238 8.98 8.86 -1.18
N ARG A 239 9.70 7.94 -0.60
CA ARG A 239 9.42 6.50 -0.67
C ARG A 239 8.65 6.10 0.59
N ILE A 240 7.35 5.95 0.46
CA ILE A 240 6.42 5.64 1.56
C ILE A 240 5.56 4.40 1.29
N ASP A 241 5.66 3.84 0.09
CA ASP A 241 5.04 2.58 -0.30
C ASP A 241 6.09 1.47 -0.28
N TYR A 242 5.75 0.32 0.29
CA TYR A 242 6.70 -0.78 0.49
C TYR A 242 6.10 -2.13 0.13
N PHE A 243 6.98 -3.05 -0.29
CA PHE A 243 6.81 -4.48 -0.09
C PHE A 243 7.75 -4.92 1.03
N LEU A 244 7.19 -5.52 2.06
CA LEU A 244 7.93 -6.18 3.14
C LEU A 244 7.70 -7.69 3.04
N VAL A 245 8.74 -8.48 3.23
CA VAL A 245 8.62 -9.93 3.29
C VAL A 245 9.23 -10.48 4.57
N SER A 246 8.73 -11.63 5.02
CA SER A 246 9.38 -12.37 6.11
C SER A 246 10.85 -12.62 5.80
N ASP A 247 11.73 -12.40 6.76
CA ASP A 247 13.21 -12.55 6.58
C ASP A 247 13.58 -13.92 6.00
N ARG A 248 12.87 -14.98 6.40
CA ARG A 248 13.12 -16.36 5.93
C ARG A 248 12.86 -16.61 4.44
N ILE A 249 12.20 -15.67 3.73
CA ILE A 249 11.96 -15.76 2.28
C ILE A 249 12.63 -14.65 1.47
N LYS A 250 13.41 -13.77 2.08
CA LYS A 250 14.05 -12.62 1.41
C LYS A 250 14.92 -13.03 0.22
N ASP A 251 15.64 -14.14 0.32
CA ASP A 251 16.52 -14.61 -0.75
C ASP A 251 15.77 -15.10 -2.00
N ARG A 252 14.45 -15.25 -1.89
CA ARG A 252 13.57 -15.59 -3.00
C ARG A 252 13.10 -14.35 -3.79
N VAL A 253 13.35 -13.14 -3.30
CA VAL A 253 13.02 -11.88 -3.99
C VAL A 253 13.93 -11.72 -5.21
N LYS A 254 13.33 -11.45 -6.39
CA LYS A 254 14.04 -11.27 -7.67
C LYS A 254 13.97 -9.83 -8.18
N ARG A 255 12.82 -9.17 -7.99
CA ARG A 255 12.61 -7.76 -8.36
C ARG A 255 11.80 -7.05 -7.29
N SER A 256 12.16 -5.80 -7.01
CA SER A 256 11.38 -4.89 -6.19
C SER A 256 11.58 -3.49 -6.75
N GLU A 257 10.57 -2.92 -7.40
CA GLU A 257 10.71 -1.71 -8.23
C GLU A 257 9.49 -0.81 -8.11
N MET A 258 9.64 0.47 -8.51
CA MET A 258 8.56 1.41 -8.79
C MET A 258 8.18 1.29 -10.25
N ILE A 259 6.86 1.24 -10.55
CA ILE A 259 6.34 1.28 -11.91
C ILE A 259 6.09 2.74 -12.27
N ASP A 260 6.53 3.17 -13.42
CA ASP A 260 6.29 4.55 -13.88
C ASP A 260 4.78 4.82 -14.05
N SER A 261 4.27 5.81 -13.34
CA SER A 261 2.89 6.29 -13.44
C SER A 261 2.72 7.47 -14.41
N GLY A 262 3.70 7.72 -15.27
CA GLY A 262 3.68 8.83 -16.23
C GLY A 262 3.53 10.20 -15.53
N PRO A 263 2.72 11.11 -16.07
CA PRO A 263 2.54 12.45 -15.49
C PRO A 263 1.71 12.48 -14.20
N ARG A 264 1.10 11.35 -13.79
CA ARG A 264 0.30 11.31 -12.58
C ARG A 264 1.19 11.51 -11.35
N GLN A 265 0.93 12.61 -10.61
CA GLN A 265 1.50 12.83 -9.27
C GLN A 265 0.68 12.10 -8.23
N ASP A 266 1.21 12.06 -7.03
CA ASP A 266 0.83 11.28 -5.88
C ASP A 266 1.59 9.95 -5.87
N HIS A 267 0.98 8.83 -5.56
CA HIS A 267 1.69 7.55 -5.55
C HIS A 267 1.89 6.97 -6.95
N THR A 268 3.04 6.31 -7.15
CA THR A 268 3.28 5.38 -8.24
C THR A 268 3.11 3.95 -7.75
N PRO A 269 2.69 3.00 -8.61
CA PRO A 269 2.64 1.59 -8.21
C PRO A 269 4.03 1.04 -7.92
N ILE A 270 4.08 0.06 -7.02
CA ILE A 270 5.29 -0.72 -6.73
C ILE A 270 5.08 -2.18 -7.09
N LEU A 271 6.16 -2.85 -7.47
CA LEU A 271 6.18 -4.23 -7.97
C LEU A 271 7.13 -5.10 -7.16
N LEU A 272 6.70 -6.33 -6.90
CA LEU A 272 7.52 -7.39 -6.34
C LEU A 272 7.44 -8.66 -7.22
N GLU A 273 8.58 -9.22 -7.62
CA GLU A 273 8.66 -10.59 -8.13
C GLU A 273 9.44 -11.47 -7.14
N ILE A 274 8.84 -12.60 -6.79
CA ILE A 274 9.38 -13.52 -5.77
C ILE A 274 9.11 -14.99 -6.14
N GLU A 275 10.03 -15.86 -5.80
CA GLU A 275 9.88 -17.33 -5.94
C GLU A 275 9.17 -17.90 -4.72
N ILE A 276 7.85 -18.05 -4.79
CA ILE A 276 7.03 -18.61 -3.71
C ILE A 276 5.90 -19.48 -4.28
#